data_edac2401125862cbc28a497b7081cdef
#
_entry.id   edac2401125862cbc28a497b7081cdef
#
_cell.length_a   1.000
_cell.length_b   1.000
_cell.length_c   1.000
_cell.angle_alpha   90.00
_cell.angle_beta   90.00
_cell.angle_gamma   90.00
#
_symmetry.space_group_name_H-M   'P 1'
#
loop_
_entity.id
_entity.type
_entity.pdbx_description
1 polymer ?
#
loop_
_entity_poly.entity_id
_entity_poly.type
_entity_poly.pdbx_seq_one_letter_code
_entity_poly.pdbx_strand_id
1 'polypeptide(L)'
;MVARKHILPVSVPGLRALRWSSDELYVGMKESYTITRVEAGRSSFLTRGKVWSSAPGSLRIQAPGDVVRDLAREGTATYQIVVLPRAWDGENDDVRIHSHLEPGDPRGAAFQRLHDAVKAGAGRLALEVAVTEATLAFATIQGARCEQTRAVRRAIEHLRDRLDAEVTLDALADHAGSDKFHLCRAFRAEVGLPPHAYLTRLRIMRAKELLAAGVKPSQVAQRVGLYDQSQLNRHFRRLVGTTPGAYAREYAS
;
A
#
# COMPACT_ATOMS: atom_id res chain seq x y z
N MET A 1 -4.66 19.89 -13.79
CA MET A 1 -3.32 19.63 -14.43
C MET A 1 -3.10 18.13 -14.43
N VAL A 2 -2.63 17.52 -15.52
CA VAL A 2 -2.48 16.04 -15.61
C VAL A 2 -1.41 15.57 -14.63
N ALA A 3 -1.70 14.50 -13.90
CA ALA A 3 -0.75 13.85 -12.99
C ALA A 3 0.54 13.49 -13.75
N ARG A 4 1.70 13.94 -13.24
CA ARG A 4 3.02 13.65 -13.85
C ARG A 4 3.71 12.58 -13.00
N LYS A 5 4.01 11.45 -13.64
CA LYS A 5 4.78 10.35 -13.05
C LYS A 5 6.12 10.25 -13.76
N HIS A 6 7.21 10.29 -13.00
CA HIS A 6 8.56 10.09 -13.50
C HIS A 6 9.21 8.94 -12.71
N ILE A 7 9.64 7.88 -13.42
CA ILE A 7 10.34 6.75 -12.80
C ILE A 7 11.79 7.16 -12.58
N LEU A 8 12.28 6.98 -11.35
CA LEU A 8 13.67 7.23 -11.00
C LEU A 8 14.48 5.94 -11.18
N PRO A 9 15.61 5.98 -11.89
CA PRO A 9 16.43 4.80 -12.09
C PRO A 9 17.05 4.34 -10.77
N VAL A 10 16.97 3.04 -10.49
CA VAL A 10 17.59 2.40 -9.32
C VAL A 10 18.21 1.07 -9.75
N SER A 11 19.38 0.75 -9.19
CA SER A 11 20.18 -0.42 -9.56
C SER A 11 20.03 -1.63 -8.64
N VAL A 12 19.16 -1.52 -7.61
CA VAL A 12 18.87 -2.64 -6.68
C VAL A 12 17.66 -3.43 -7.19
N PRO A 13 17.77 -4.75 -7.38
CA PRO A 13 16.67 -5.58 -7.87
C PRO A 13 15.43 -5.47 -6.96
N GLY A 14 14.27 -5.28 -7.58
CA GLY A 14 13.00 -5.15 -6.88
C GLY A 14 12.74 -3.81 -6.20
N LEU A 15 13.76 -2.98 -6.00
CA LEU A 15 13.58 -1.59 -5.56
C LEU A 15 12.92 -0.81 -6.68
N ARG A 16 11.92 0.01 -6.34
CA ARG A 16 11.28 0.92 -7.30
C ARG A 16 11.22 2.31 -6.70
N ALA A 17 11.52 3.29 -7.52
CA ALA A 17 11.43 4.68 -7.11
C ALA A 17 10.78 5.52 -8.19
N LEU A 18 9.96 6.47 -7.77
CA LEU A 18 9.30 7.39 -8.70
C LEU A 18 9.07 8.74 -8.04
N ARG A 19 9.00 9.76 -8.88
CA ARG A 19 8.53 11.09 -8.53
C ARG A 19 7.14 11.29 -9.11
N TRP A 20 6.21 11.71 -8.30
CA TRP A 20 4.80 11.91 -8.68
C TRP A 20 4.31 13.29 -8.25
N SER A 21 3.74 14.02 -9.20
CA SER A 21 3.12 15.33 -8.95
C SER A 21 1.67 15.27 -9.41
N SER A 22 0.74 15.69 -8.57
CA SER A 22 -0.69 15.68 -8.88
C SER A 22 -1.44 16.66 -7.98
N ASP A 23 -2.57 17.16 -8.49
CA ASP A 23 -3.60 17.88 -7.76
C ASP A 23 -4.83 16.99 -7.45
N GLU A 24 -4.88 15.78 -7.99
CA GLU A 24 -5.95 14.82 -7.75
C GLU A 24 -5.79 14.07 -6.43
N LEU A 25 -6.90 13.82 -5.74
CA LEU A 25 -6.92 13.01 -4.53
C LEU A 25 -6.73 11.53 -4.87
N TYR A 26 -5.83 10.89 -4.16
CA TYR A 26 -5.49 9.47 -4.34
C TYR A 26 -6.19 8.59 -3.29
N VAL A 27 -6.63 7.43 -3.74
CA VAL A 27 -7.04 6.33 -2.86
C VAL A 27 -6.45 5.02 -3.36
N GLY A 28 -5.63 4.37 -2.54
CA GLY A 28 -4.99 3.11 -2.93
C GLY A 28 -4.52 2.27 -1.75
N MET A 29 -4.39 0.97 -2.01
CA MET A 29 -3.79 0.00 -1.09
C MET A 29 -2.32 -0.20 -1.49
N LYS A 30 -1.45 -0.31 -0.49
CA LYS A 30 -0.03 -0.57 -0.70
C LYS A 30 0.22 -2.08 -0.80
N GLU A 31 1.05 -2.48 -1.75
CA GLU A 31 1.41 -3.89 -2.01
C GLU A 31 2.73 -4.29 -1.37
N SER A 32 3.57 -3.31 -1.04
CA SER A 32 4.87 -3.46 -0.41
C SER A 32 5.10 -2.27 0.52
N TYR A 33 6.11 -2.37 1.37
CA TYR A 33 6.56 -1.22 2.17
C TYR A 33 6.86 -0.05 1.25
N THR A 34 6.18 1.05 1.51
CA THR A 34 6.28 2.27 0.70
C THR A 34 6.66 3.44 1.60
N ILE A 35 7.73 4.10 1.25
CA ILE A 35 8.22 5.30 1.91
C ILE A 35 8.01 6.45 0.94
N THR A 36 7.24 7.44 1.34
CA THR A 36 6.91 8.60 0.52
C THR A 36 7.41 9.86 1.21
N ARG A 37 8.36 10.55 0.59
CA ARG A 37 8.80 11.88 1.00
C ARG A 37 7.96 12.93 0.27
N VAL A 38 7.41 13.88 1.01
CA VAL A 38 6.75 15.05 0.44
C VAL A 38 7.81 16.05 0.03
N GLU A 39 7.91 16.36 -1.27
CA GLU A 39 8.87 17.36 -1.78
C GLU A 39 8.27 18.76 -1.86
N ALA A 40 6.98 18.85 -2.20
CA ALA A 40 6.25 20.12 -2.29
C ALA A 40 4.75 19.94 -2.05
N GLY A 41 4.09 21.01 -1.66
CA GLY A 41 2.66 21.04 -1.36
C GLY A 41 2.30 20.53 0.03
N ARG A 42 1.05 20.76 0.42
CA ARG A 42 0.47 20.29 1.68
C ARG A 42 -0.75 19.43 1.39
N SER A 43 -0.98 18.43 2.21
CA SER A 43 -2.13 17.53 2.06
C SER A 43 -2.48 16.85 3.35
N SER A 44 -3.73 16.43 3.50
CA SER A 44 -4.16 15.53 4.57
C SER A 44 -4.58 14.19 4.00
N PHE A 45 -4.31 13.13 4.75
CA PHE A 45 -4.63 11.77 4.35
C PHE A 45 -5.04 10.91 5.53
N LEU A 46 -5.90 9.94 5.25
CA LEU A 46 -6.32 8.90 6.19
C LEU A 46 -5.53 7.62 5.92
N THR A 47 -4.98 7.03 6.97
CA THR A 47 -4.43 5.67 6.97
C THR A 47 -4.53 5.08 8.37
N ARG A 48 -4.81 3.79 8.49
CA ARG A 48 -4.91 3.06 9.76
C ARG A 48 -5.82 3.73 10.82
N GLY A 49 -6.93 4.34 10.37
CA GLY A 49 -7.90 5.00 11.26
C GLY A 49 -7.54 6.41 11.68
N LYS A 50 -6.36 6.91 11.31
CA LYS A 50 -5.88 8.24 11.71
C LYS A 50 -5.71 9.17 10.53
N VAL A 51 -6.11 10.42 10.74
CA VAL A 51 -5.88 11.51 9.79
C VAL A 51 -4.54 12.18 10.12
N TRP A 52 -3.74 12.36 9.08
CA TRP A 52 -2.42 12.97 9.15
C TRP A 52 -2.35 14.17 8.21
N SER A 53 -1.59 15.19 8.59
CA SER A 53 -1.23 16.30 7.72
C SER A 53 0.22 16.15 7.27
N SER A 54 0.49 16.41 6.00
CA SER A 54 1.83 16.30 5.42
C SER A 54 2.27 17.65 4.85
N ALA A 55 3.51 17.99 5.11
CA ALA A 55 4.19 19.16 4.58
C ALA A 55 5.50 18.76 3.90
N PRO A 56 6.16 19.64 3.14
CA PRO A 56 7.48 19.36 2.56
C PRO A 56 8.48 18.88 3.62
N GLY A 57 9.20 17.81 3.32
CA GLY A 57 10.14 17.13 4.22
C GLY A 57 9.53 16.05 5.10
N SER A 58 8.21 15.98 5.25
CA SER A 58 7.57 14.88 5.98
C SER A 58 7.66 13.56 5.23
N LEU A 59 7.59 12.45 5.98
CA LEU A 59 7.58 11.10 5.46
C LEU A 59 6.22 10.43 5.76
N ARG A 60 5.68 9.74 4.75
CA ARG A 60 4.57 8.80 4.91
C ARG A 60 5.13 7.40 4.75
N ILE A 61 4.86 6.54 5.71
CA ILE A 61 5.38 5.18 5.76
C ILE A 61 4.21 4.22 5.83
N GLN A 62 4.11 3.32 4.87
CA GLN A 62 3.01 2.37 4.75
C GLN A 62 3.53 0.95 4.59
N ALA A 63 2.86 0.02 5.24
CA ALA A 63 3.08 -1.42 5.11
C ALA A 63 2.18 -2.03 4.01
N PRO A 64 2.49 -3.25 3.56
CA PRO A 64 1.59 -4.02 2.72
C PRO A 64 0.19 -4.10 3.32
N GLY A 65 -0.84 -3.93 2.47
CA GLY A 65 -2.24 -3.93 2.90
C GLY A 65 -2.75 -2.60 3.48
N ASP A 66 -1.88 -1.62 3.75
CA ASP A 66 -2.33 -0.30 4.18
C ASP A 66 -3.10 0.41 3.05
N VAL A 67 -4.24 0.97 3.41
CA VAL A 67 -4.97 1.88 2.53
C VAL A 67 -4.59 3.32 2.89
N VAL A 68 -4.21 4.08 1.87
CA VAL A 68 -4.02 5.53 1.96
C VAL A 68 -5.14 6.20 1.18
N ARG A 69 -5.84 7.12 1.82
CA ARG A 69 -6.87 7.94 1.20
C ARG A 69 -6.55 9.41 1.45
N ASP A 70 -6.21 10.14 0.39
CA ASP A 70 -6.10 11.59 0.48
C ASP A 70 -7.48 12.21 0.77
N LEU A 71 -7.52 13.15 1.71
CA LEU A 71 -8.74 13.85 2.13
C LEU A 71 -8.79 15.27 1.58
N ALA A 72 -7.65 15.96 1.62
CA ALA A 72 -7.53 17.31 1.10
C ALA A 72 -6.11 17.54 0.57
N ARG A 73 -5.96 18.51 -0.34
CA ARG A 73 -4.69 18.92 -0.91
C ARG A 73 -4.73 20.41 -1.24
N GLU A 74 -3.66 21.11 -0.87
CA GLU A 74 -3.48 22.52 -1.21
C GLU A 74 -2.71 22.61 -2.54
N GLY A 75 -3.43 22.66 -3.66
CA GLY A 75 -2.86 22.71 -5.00
C GLY A 75 -2.12 21.43 -5.40
N THR A 76 -1.09 21.57 -6.22
CA THR A 76 -0.27 20.45 -6.69
C THR A 76 0.73 20.04 -5.60
N ALA A 77 0.69 18.77 -5.22
CA ALA A 77 1.69 18.20 -4.34
C ALA A 77 2.65 17.29 -5.11
N THR A 78 3.92 17.31 -4.72
CA THR A 78 4.99 16.49 -5.32
C THR A 78 5.57 15.56 -4.28
N TYR A 79 5.70 14.30 -4.67
CA TYR A 79 6.17 13.21 -3.83
C TYR A 79 7.32 12.47 -4.49
N GLN A 80 8.33 12.11 -3.72
CA GLN A 80 9.27 11.06 -4.08
C GLN A 80 8.83 9.78 -3.35
N ILE A 81 8.57 8.73 -4.09
CA ILE A 81 8.03 7.47 -3.57
C ILE A 81 9.07 6.39 -3.80
N VAL A 82 9.45 5.70 -2.73
CA VAL A 82 10.33 4.52 -2.77
C VAL A 82 9.53 3.32 -2.30
N VAL A 83 9.54 2.26 -3.10
CA VAL A 83 8.87 0.99 -2.82
C VAL A 83 9.95 -0.05 -2.62
N LEU A 84 10.01 -0.63 -1.41
CA LEU A 84 11.01 -1.63 -1.07
C LEU A 84 10.75 -2.97 -1.77
N PRO A 85 11.81 -3.76 -2.05
CA PRO A 85 11.67 -5.11 -2.57
C PRO A 85 10.86 -6.00 -1.62
N ARG A 86 10.05 -6.93 -2.17
CA ARG A 86 9.26 -7.88 -1.36
C ARG A 86 10.09 -8.80 -0.47
N ALA A 87 11.28 -9.19 -0.92
CA ALA A 87 12.20 -10.01 -0.13
C ALA A 87 12.64 -9.35 1.19
N TRP A 88 12.35 -8.06 1.36
CA TRP A 88 12.64 -7.26 2.54
C TRP A 88 11.39 -7.06 3.42
N ASP A 89 10.24 -7.53 2.96
CA ASP A 89 9.03 -7.62 3.76
C ASP A 89 9.27 -8.75 4.79
N GLY A 90 9.76 -8.43 5.97
CA GLY A 90 9.88 -9.39 7.07
C GLY A 90 8.51 -10.05 7.30
N GLU A 91 8.50 -11.32 7.72
CA GLU A 91 7.29 -12.13 7.99
C GLU A 91 6.34 -11.54 9.06
N ASN A 92 6.52 -10.28 9.43
CA ASN A 92 5.81 -9.65 10.54
C ASN A 92 4.62 -8.84 10.01
N ASP A 93 3.50 -9.52 9.78
CA ASP A 93 2.20 -8.93 9.40
C ASP A 93 1.63 -7.94 10.47
N ASP A 94 2.20 -7.91 11.67
CA ASP A 94 1.74 -7.08 12.79
C ASP A 94 2.69 -5.90 13.12
N VAL A 95 3.50 -5.46 12.15
CA VAL A 95 4.41 -4.33 12.38
C VAL A 95 3.59 -3.05 12.57
N ARG A 96 3.53 -2.58 13.80
CA ARG A 96 2.92 -1.31 14.18
C ARG A 96 3.79 -0.15 13.74
N ILE A 97 3.69 0.22 12.46
CA ILE A 97 4.48 1.31 11.89
C ILE A 97 3.81 2.65 12.17
N HIS A 98 4.59 3.62 12.60
CA HIS A 98 4.17 5.01 12.65
C HIS A 98 4.04 5.54 11.21
N SER A 99 2.80 5.75 10.75
CA SER A 99 2.51 6.00 9.33
C SER A 99 2.91 7.38 8.83
N HIS A 100 3.35 8.29 9.71
CA HIS A 100 3.75 9.64 9.36
C HIS A 100 4.84 10.14 10.31
N LEU A 101 5.89 10.73 9.75
CA LEU A 101 6.94 11.42 10.50
C LEU A 101 7.03 12.87 10.02
N GLU A 102 7.08 13.78 10.97
CA GLU A 102 7.22 15.22 10.70
C GLU A 102 8.60 15.54 10.09
N PRO A 103 8.74 16.68 9.40
CA PRO A 103 10.03 17.14 8.93
C PRO A 103 11.03 17.25 10.09
N GLY A 104 12.21 16.66 9.94
CA GLY A 104 13.26 16.69 10.97
C GLY A 104 13.11 15.65 12.09
N ASP A 105 12.08 14.79 12.07
CA ASP A 105 11.98 13.70 13.04
C ASP A 105 13.20 12.77 12.92
N PRO A 106 14.00 12.59 14.00
CA PRO A 106 15.22 11.80 13.95
C PRO A 106 15.00 10.33 13.59
N ARG A 107 13.81 9.79 13.87
CA ARG A 107 13.41 8.42 13.48
C ARG A 107 13.32 8.26 11.96
N GLY A 108 13.12 9.37 11.25
CA GLY A 108 13.06 9.42 9.78
C GLY A 108 14.42 9.46 9.08
N ALA A 109 15.53 9.62 9.81
CA ALA A 109 16.83 9.89 9.21
C ALA A 109 17.29 8.85 8.18
N ALA A 110 17.12 7.55 8.47
CA ALA A 110 17.49 6.48 7.53
C ALA A 110 16.61 6.52 6.25
N PHE A 111 15.33 6.81 6.38
CA PHE A 111 14.42 6.95 5.24
C PHE A 111 14.77 8.17 4.39
N GLN A 112 15.17 9.28 5.01
CA GLN A 112 15.63 10.47 4.29
C GLN A 112 16.90 10.18 3.51
N ARG A 113 17.89 9.47 4.10
CA ARG A 113 19.12 9.05 3.40
C ARG A 113 18.82 8.17 2.19
N LEU A 114 17.88 7.24 2.31
CA LEU A 114 17.44 6.41 1.17
C LEU A 114 16.86 7.29 0.05
N HIS A 115 16.00 8.24 0.39
CA HIS A 115 15.45 9.18 -0.60
C HIS A 115 16.55 10.04 -1.26
N ASP A 116 17.55 10.48 -0.50
CA ASP A 116 18.65 11.27 -1.02
C ASP A 116 19.56 10.43 -1.93
N ALA A 117 19.86 9.18 -1.55
CA ALA A 117 20.61 8.25 -2.39
C ALA A 117 19.92 7.98 -3.74
N VAL A 118 18.60 7.76 -3.71
CA VAL A 118 17.79 7.61 -4.94
C VAL A 118 17.83 8.90 -5.78
N LYS A 119 17.66 10.07 -5.17
CA LYS A 119 17.67 11.35 -5.86
C LYS A 119 19.03 11.66 -6.50
N ALA A 120 20.11 11.27 -5.83
CA ALA A 120 21.48 11.45 -6.32
C ALA A 120 21.89 10.44 -7.41
N GLY A 121 21.04 9.44 -7.72
CA GLY A 121 21.39 8.35 -8.65
C GLY A 121 22.55 7.50 -8.13
N ALA A 122 22.59 7.24 -6.83
CA ALA A 122 23.67 6.52 -6.19
C ALA A 122 23.88 5.12 -6.78
N GLY A 123 25.13 4.65 -6.78
CA GLY A 123 25.49 3.32 -7.26
C GLY A 123 24.88 2.20 -6.40
N ARG A 124 24.90 0.98 -6.95
CA ARG A 124 24.21 -0.19 -6.37
C ARG A 124 24.53 -0.42 -4.89
N LEU A 125 25.82 -0.45 -4.51
CA LEU A 125 26.22 -0.71 -3.13
C LEU A 125 25.66 0.35 -2.16
N ALA A 126 25.72 1.63 -2.55
CA ALA A 126 25.20 2.72 -1.72
C ALA A 126 23.69 2.63 -1.54
N LEU A 127 22.95 2.23 -2.58
CA LEU A 127 21.50 1.98 -2.49
C LEU A 127 21.19 0.75 -1.63
N GLU A 128 21.95 -0.36 -1.76
CA GLU A 128 21.78 -1.55 -0.91
C GLU A 128 22.00 -1.22 0.57
N VAL A 129 23.02 -0.43 0.90
CA VAL A 129 23.25 0.06 2.27
C VAL A 129 22.10 0.91 2.75
N ALA A 130 21.66 1.90 1.96
CA ALA A 130 20.55 2.78 2.34
C ALA A 130 19.23 2.04 2.52
N VAL A 131 18.95 1.03 1.69
CA VAL A 131 17.78 0.16 1.84
C VAL A 131 17.88 -0.67 3.10
N THR A 132 19.04 -1.24 3.42
CA THR A 132 19.28 -2.01 4.65
C THR A 132 19.05 -1.14 5.89
N GLU A 133 19.63 0.06 5.92
CA GLU A 133 19.42 1.00 7.03
C GLU A 133 17.94 1.39 7.18
N ALA A 134 17.25 1.67 6.08
CA ALA A 134 15.83 1.98 6.09
C ALA A 134 15.01 0.79 6.63
N THR A 135 15.35 -0.45 6.26
CA THR A 135 14.68 -1.65 6.75
C THR A 135 14.87 -1.83 8.25
N LEU A 136 16.09 -1.65 8.75
CA LEU A 136 16.37 -1.69 10.20
C LEU A 136 15.62 -0.59 10.97
N ALA A 137 15.46 0.58 10.36
CA ALA A 137 14.76 1.71 10.97
C ALA A 137 13.26 1.44 11.19
N PHE A 138 12.64 0.50 10.49
CA PHE A 138 11.25 0.11 10.78
C PHE A 138 11.06 -0.37 12.23
N ALA A 139 12.08 -1.00 12.83
CA ALA A 139 12.03 -1.40 14.25
C ALA A 139 11.96 -0.19 15.20
N THR A 140 12.52 0.95 14.79
CA THR A 140 12.56 2.18 15.62
C THR A 140 11.31 3.05 15.49
N ILE A 141 10.54 2.87 14.42
CA ILE A 141 9.29 3.60 14.18
C ILE A 141 8.05 2.80 14.58
N GLN A 142 8.17 1.93 15.57
CA GLN A 142 7.00 1.24 16.10
C GLN A 142 5.99 2.28 16.60
N GLY A 143 4.82 2.28 15.98
CA GLY A 143 3.78 3.26 16.25
C GLY A 143 2.94 2.93 17.47
N ALA A 144 2.22 3.94 17.96
CA ALA A 144 1.12 3.74 18.87
C ALA A 144 0.07 2.77 18.27
N ARG A 145 -0.77 2.21 19.12
CA ARG A 145 -1.87 1.33 18.70
C ARG A 145 -2.59 1.93 17.50
N CYS A 146 -2.85 1.11 16.49
CA CYS A 146 -3.74 1.45 15.39
C CYS A 146 -5.04 2.03 15.98
N GLU A 147 -5.47 3.20 15.50
CA GLU A 147 -6.71 3.83 15.98
C GLU A 147 -7.96 3.13 15.43
N GLN A 148 -7.77 2.03 14.70
CA GLN A 148 -8.88 1.19 14.26
C GLN A 148 -9.56 0.49 15.44
N THR A 149 -10.87 0.49 15.42
CA THR A 149 -11.66 -0.21 16.42
C THR A 149 -11.37 -1.72 16.38
N ARG A 150 -11.64 -2.42 17.50
CA ARG A 150 -11.48 -3.87 17.58
C ARG A 150 -12.29 -4.59 16.49
N ALA A 151 -13.50 -4.11 16.22
CA ALA A 151 -14.36 -4.69 15.18
C ALA A 151 -13.72 -4.57 13.77
N VAL A 152 -13.19 -3.39 13.41
CA VAL A 152 -12.54 -3.17 12.11
C VAL A 152 -11.27 -4.02 11.98
N ARG A 153 -10.44 -4.12 13.02
CA ARG A 153 -9.25 -4.99 12.99
C ARG A 153 -9.61 -6.46 12.76
N ARG A 154 -10.57 -7.00 13.53
CA ARG A 154 -11.04 -8.38 13.35
C ARG A 154 -11.62 -8.62 11.96
N ALA A 155 -12.34 -7.64 11.41
CA ALA A 155 -12.83 -7.72 10.04
C ALA A 155 -11.70 -7.75 9.00
N ILE A 156 -10.65 -6.95 9.18
CA ILE A 156 -9.46 -6.95 8.30
C ILE A 156 -8.75 -8.31 8.35
N GLU A 157 -8.49 -8.84 9.54
CA GLU A 157 -7.88 -10.16 9.75
C GLU A 157 -8.70 -11.24 9.04
N HIS A 158 -10.00 -11.30 9.29
CA HIS A 158 -10.89 -12.26 8.64
C HIS A 158 -10.87 -12.17 7.11
N LEU A 159 -10.85 -10.96 6.54
CA LEU A 159 -10.78 -10.76 5.09
C LEU A 159 -9.43 -11.20 4.50
N ARG A 160 -8.34 -11.07 5.24
CA ARG A 160 -7.00 -11.52 4.82
C ARG A 160 -6.90 -13.05 4.84
N ASP A 161 -7.45 -13.69 5.85
CA ASP A 161 -7.38 -15.14 6.02
C ASP A 161 -8.31 -15.91 5.07
N ARG A 162 -9.30 -15.23 4.46
CA ARG A 162 -10.33 -15.84 3.62
C ARG A 162 -10.43 -15.23 2.22
N LEU A 163 -9.29 -15.06 1.57
CA LEU A 163 -9.23 -14.46 0.24
C LEU A 163 -9.95 -15.28 -0.83
N ASP A 164 -9.86 -16.60 -0.76
CA ASP A 164 -10.42 -17.57 -1.70
C ASP A 164 -11.86 -17.97 -1.41
N ALA A 165 -12.37 -17.64 -0.23
CA ALA A 165 -13.71 -18.00 0.20
C ALA A 165 -14.75 -16.91 -0.12
N GLU A 166 -16.00 -17.31 -0.18
CA GLU A 166 -17.12 -16.38 -0.18
C GLU A 166 -17.27 -15.76 1.22
N VAL A 167 -17.24 -14.43 1.30
CA VAL A 167 -17.42 -13.67 2.53
C VAL A 167 -18.68 -12.84 2.40
N THR A 168 -19.69 -13.14 3.21
CA THR A 168 -20.90 -12.33 3.33
C THR A 168 -20.72 -11.22 4.36
N LEU A 169 -21.49 -10.13 4.23
CA LEU A 169 -21.42 -9.04 5.20
C LEU A 169 -21.90 -9.48 6.59
N ASP A 170 -22.90 -10.35 6.66
CA ASP A 170 -23.41 -10.86 7.93
C ASP A 170 -22.34 -11.71 8.64
N ALA A 171 -21.71 -12.66 7.94
CA ALA A 171 -20.61 -13.45 8.51
C ALA A 171 -19.41 -12.58 8.96
N LEU A 172 -19.10 -11.54 8.20
CA LEU A 172 -18.04 -10.61 8.57
C LEU A 172 -18.40 -9.80 9.82
N ALA A 173 -19.65 -9.37 9.95
CA ALA A 173 -20.16 -8.61 11.09
C ALA A 173 -20.20 -9.48 12.36
N ASP A 174 -20.68 -10.72 12.24
CA ASP A 174 -20.68 -11.71 13.33
C ASP A 174 -19.25 -11.98 13.83
N HIS A 175 -18.31 -12.22 12.90
CA HIS A 175 -16.89 -12.42 13.28
C HIS A 175 -16.30 -11.17 13.94
N ALA A 176 -16.64 -9.98 13.46
CA ALA A 176 -16.17 -8.73 14.03
C ALA A 176 -16.81 -8.41 15.41
N GLY A 177 -17.92 -9.07 15.76
CA GLY A 177 -18.71 -8.79 16.95
C GLY A 177 -19.38 -7.43 16.87
N SER A 178 -19.97 -7.09 15.70
CA SER A 178 -20.55 -5.78 15.42
C SER A 178 -21.82 -5.94 14.56
N ASP A 179 -22.74 -4.97 14.64
CA ASP A 179 -23.81 -4.84 13.66
C ASP A 179 -23.24 -4.51 12.27
N LYS A 180 -23.83 -5.09 11.23
CA LYS A 180 -23.35 -4.95 9.85
C LYS A 180 -23.35 -3.51 9.32
N PHE A 181 -24.32 -2.69 9.70
CA PHE A 181 -24.39 -1.30 9.27
C PHE A 181 -23.34 -0.45 10.00
N HIS A 182 -23.16 -0.73 11.30
CA HIS A 182 -22.11 -0.09 12.09
C HIS A 182 -20.74 -0.49 11.56
N LEU A 183 -20.49 -1.78 11.30
CA LEU A 183 -19.23 -2.27 10.75
C LEU A 183 -18.91 -1.61 9.39
N CYS A 184 -19.88 -1.54 8.46
CA CYS A 184 -19.65 -0.90 7.16
C CYS A 184 -19.25 0.58 7.29
N ARG A 185 -19.91 1.32 8.16
CA ARG A 185 -19.60 2.74 8.39
C ARG A 185 -18.23 2.91 9.04
N ALA A 186 -17.95 2.16 10.11
CA ALA A 186 -16.67 2.20 10.79
C ALA A 186 -15.52 1.78 9.86
N PHE A 187 -15.69 0.67 9.14
CA PHE A 187 -14.67 0.18 8.20
C PHE A 187 -14.36 1.22 7.11
N ARG A 188 -15.39 1.86 6.54
CA ARG A 188 -15.18 2.92 5.54
C ARG A 188 -14.53 4.17 6.14
N ALA A 189 -14.89 4.54 7.35
CA ALA A 189 -14.32 5.69 8.05
C ALA A 189 -12.86 5.47 8.44
N GLU A 190 -12.52 4.28 8.93
CA GLU A 190 -11.20 3.97 9.49
C GLU A 190 -10.21 3.43 8.44
N VAL A 191 -10.70 2.63 7.47
CA VAL A 191 -9.86 2.05 6.40
C VAL A 191 -9.84 2.92 5.14
N GLY A 192 -10.89 3.71 4.91
CA GLY A 192 -11.02 4.54 3.70
C GLY A 192 -11.71 3.84 2.52
N LEU A 193 -12.00 2.55 2.65
CA LEU A 193 -12.70 1.72 1.65
C LEU A 193 -13.79 0.90 2.34
N PRO A 194 -14.90 0.56 1.64
CA PRO A 194 -15.85 -0.42 2.16
C PRO A 194 -15.25 -1.84 2.14
N PRO A 195 -15.72 -2.78 3.01
CA PRO A 195 -15.15 -4.13 3.13
C PRO A 195 -15.00 -4.90 1.81
N HIS A 196 -16.03 -4.87 0.94
CA HIS A 196 -15.97 -5.56 -0.35
C HIS A 196 -14.89 -5.01 -1.30
N ALA A 197 -14.68 -3.70 -1.29
CA ALA A 197 -13.66 -3.07 -2.11
C ALA A 197 -12.24 -3.37 -1.57
N TYR A 198 -12.10 -3.46 -0.25
CA TYR A 198 -10.88 -3.89 0.41
C TYR A 198 -10.54 -5.34 0.03
N LEU A 199 -11.49 -6.28 0.18
CA LEU A 199 -11.31 -7.68 -0.21
C LEU A 199 -10.96 -7.82 -1.69
N THR A 200 -11.65 -7.09 -2.57
CA THR A 200 -11.34 -7.10 -4.01
C THR A 200 -9.87 -6.70 -4.28
N ARG A 201 -9.36 -5.69 -3.57
CA ARG A 201 -7.95 -5.26 -3.73
C ARG A 201 -6.97 -6.33 -3.23
N LEU A 202 -7.25 -6.97 -2.09
CA LEU A 202 -6.45 -8.09 -1.59
C LEU A 202 -6.41 -9.24 -2.61
N ARG A 203 -7.56 -9.61 -3.18
CA ARG A 203 -7.66 -10.64 -4.22
C ARG A 203 -6.83 -10.30 -5.47
N ILE A 204 -6.86 -9.04 -5.90
CA ILE A 204 -6.06 -8.60 -7.05
C ILE A 204 -4.56 -8.58 -6.71
N MET A 205 -4.17 -8.21 -5.50
CA MET A 205 -2.77 -8.33 -5.06
C MET A 205 -2.32 -9.80 -5.13
N ARG A 206 -3.10 -10.73 -4.59
CA ARG A 206 -2.81 -12.16 -4.67
C ARG A 206 -2.80 -12.69 -6.11
N ALA A 207 -3.70 -12.19 -6.96
CA ALA A 207 -3.71 -12.53 -8.38
C ALA A 207 -2.40 -12.12 -9.09
N LYS A 208 -1.86 -10.95 -8.79
CA LYS A 208 -0.57 -10.49 -9.33
C LYS A 208 0.57 -11.44 -8.95
N GLU A 209 0.61 -11.91 -7.71
CA GLU A 209 1.61 -12.88 -7.22
C GLU A 209 1.54 -14.19 -7.99
N LEU A 210 0.34 -14.74 -8.11
CA LEU A 210 0.12 -16.00 -8.82
C LEU A 210 0.48 -15.88 -10.32
N LEU A 211 0.14 -14.76 -10.95
CA LEU A 211 0.48 -14.50 -12.35
C LEU A 211 2.01 -14.36 -12.54
N ALA A 212 2.70 -13.65 -11.65
CA ALA A 212 4.15 -13.52 -11.68
C ALA A 212 4.86 -14.87 -11.43
N ALA A 213 4.25 -15.75 -10.62
CA ALA A 213 4.70 -17.13 -10.41
C ALA A 213 4.31 -18.09 -11.56
N GLY A 214 3.84 -17.57 -12.69
CA GLY A 214 3.54 -18.38 -13.89
C GLY A 214 2.19 -19.11 -13.87
N VAL A 215 1.31 -18.85 -12.89
CA VAL A 215 -0.04 -19.45 -12.87
C VAL A 215 -0.88 -18.89 -14.01
N LYS A 216 -1.53 -19.76 -14.78
CA LYS A 216 -2.37 -19.34 -15.91
C LYS A 216 -3.54 -18.46 -15.47
N PRO A 217 -3.85 -17.36 -16.18
CA PRO A 217 -4.96 -16.47 -15.83
C PRO A 217 -6.31 -17.15 -15.63
N SER A 218 -6.57 -18.24 -16.37
CA SER A 218 -7.80 -19.05 -16.23
C SER A 218 -7.94 -19.74 -14.87
N GLN A 219 -6.82 -20.04 -14.21
CA GLN A 219 -6.80 -20.68 -12.88
C GLN A 219 -6.77 -19.67 -11.74
N VAL A 220 -6.31 -18.45 -12.01
CA VAL A 220 -6.11 -17.43 -10.97
C VAL A 220 -7.42 -16.98 -10.36
N ALA A 221 -8.48 -16.81 -11.17
CA ALA A 221 -9.75 -16.30 -10.70
C ALA A 221 -10.29 -17.09 -9.50
N GLN A 222 -10.39 -18.42 -9.63
CA GLN A 222 -10.86 -19.29 -8.55
C GLN A 222 -9.93 -19.30 -7.34
N ARG A 223 -8.61 -19.32 -7.56
CA ARG A 223 -7.62 -19.33 -6.47
C ARG A 223 -7.61 -18.06 -5.62
N VAL A 224 -8.20 -16.99 -6.11
CA VAL A 224 -8.33 -15.73 -5.36
C VAL A 224 -9.77 -15.42 -4.97
N GLY A 225 -10.69 -16.38 -5.06
CA GLY A 225 -12.09 -16.24 -4.65
C GLY A 225 -12.93 -15.33 -5.56
N LEU A 226 -12.56 -15.19 -6.84
CA LEU A 226 -13.37 -14.52 -7.84
C LEU A 226 -14.18 -15.56 -8.61
N TYR A 227 -15.41 -15.20 -8.97
CA TYR A 227 -16.37 -16.12 -9.58
C TYR A 227 -15.86 -16.69 -10.92
N ASP A 228 -15.29 -15.83 -11.77
CA ASP A 228 -14.82 -16.22 -13.09
C ASP A 228 -13.67 -15.32 -13.58
N GLN A 229 -13.09 -15.70 -14.72
CA GLN A 229 -12.02 -14.95 -15.37
C GLN A 229 -12.49 -13.57 -15.84
N SER A 230 -13.77 -13.38 -16.18
CA SER A 230 -14.32 -12.10 -16.61
C SER A 230 -14.32 -11.09 -15.46
N GLN A 231 -14.70 -11.55 -14.26
CA GLN A 231 -14.63 -10.75 -13.05
C GLN A 231 -13.17 -10.39 -12.71
N LEU A 232 -12.23 -11.35 -12.81
CA LEU A 232 -10.80 -11.07 -12.66
C LEU A 232 -10.34 -10.02 -13.65
N ASN A 233 -10.63 -10.16 -14.94
CA ASN A 233 -10.22 -9.21 -15.98
C ASN A 233 -10.74 -7.80 -15.70
N ARG A 234 -12.01 -7.66 -15.31
CA ARG A 234 -12.63 -6.37 -15.00
C ARG A 234 -11.95 -5.69 -13.81
N HIS A 235 -11.75 -6.40 -12.70
CA HIS A 235 -11.12 -5.84 -11.52
C HIS A 235 -9.63 -5.55 -11.75
N PHE A 236 -8.94 -6.44 -12.45
CA PHE A 236 -7.51 -6.31 -12.74
C PHE A 236 -7.25 -5.08 -13.64
N ARG A 237 -8.01 -4.91 -14.73
CA ARG A 237 -7.91 -3.71 -15.57
C ARG A 237 -8.17 -2.43 -14.79
N ARG A 238 -9.22 -2.41 -13.96
CA ARG A 238 -9.57 -1.24 -13.15
C ARG A 238 -8.50 -0.86 -12.13
N LEU A 239 -7.86 -1.85 -11.49
CA LEU A 239 -6.94 -1.62 -10.37
C LEU A 239 -5.46 -1.60 -10.78
N VAL A 240 -5.09 -2.34 -11.81
CA VAL A 240 -3.70 -2.49 -12.29
C VAL A 240 -3.44 -1.72 -13.58
N GLY A 241 -4.49 -1.45 -14.38
CA GLY A 241 -4.38 -0.72 -15.64
C GLY A 241 -4.10 -1.60 -16.87
N THR A 242 -3.91 -2.92 -16.68
CA THR A 242 -3.63 -3.89 -17.75
C THR A 242 -4.44 -5.16 -17.58
N THR A 243 -4.33 -6.12 -18.49
CA THR A 243 -5.00 -7.42 -18.37
C THR A 243 -4.14 -8.41 -17.58
N PRO A 244 -4.73 -9.42 -16.91
CA PRO A 244 -3.98 -10.50 -16.27
C PRO A 244 -3.00 -11.20 -17.21
N GLY A 245 -3.40 -11.46 -18.46
CA GLY A 245 -2.54 -12.10 -19.45
C GLY A 245 -1.38 -11.22 -19.92
N ALA A 246 -1.57 -9.91 -20.08
CA ALA A 246 -0.49 -8.99 -20.39
C ALA A 246 0.49 -8.89 -19.21
N TYR A 247 -0.04 -8.78 -17.99
CA TYR A 247 0.75 -8.76 -16.77
C TYR A 247 1.59 -10.04 -16.62
N ALA A 248 0.99 -11.22 -16.83
CA ALA A 248 1.72 -12.48 -16.76
C ALA A 248 2.90 -12.54 -17.74
N ARG A 249 2.71 -12.07 -18.99
CA ARG A 249 3.80 -12.05 -19.98
C ARG A 249 4.94 -11.11 -19.63
N GLU A 250 4.64 -10.03 -18.93
CA GLU A 250 5.63 -9.02 -18.52
C GLU A 250 6.42 -9.44 -17.28
N TYR A 251 5.78 -10.17 -16.35
CA TYR A 251 6.32 -10.44 -15.02
C TYR A 251 6.50 -11.94 -14.69
N ALA A 252 6.07 -12.87 -15.55
CA ALA A 252 6.39 -14.30 -15.36
C ALA A 252 7.88 -14.52 -15.58
N SER A 253 8.54 -14.99 -14.54
CA SER A 253 9.97 -15.37 -14.52
C SER A 253 10.19 -16.71 -15.15
#